data_4acca4a937667cc3bb1deab1c34d0887
#
_entry.id   4acca4a937667cc3bb1deab1c34d0887
#
_cell.length_a   1.000
_cell.length_b   1.000
_cell.length_c   1.000
_cell.angle_alpha   90.00
_cell.angle_beta   90.00
_cell.angle_gamma   90.00
#
_symmetry.space_group_name_H-M   'P 1'
#
loop_
_entity.id
_entity.type
_entity.pdbx_description
1 polymer ?
#
loop_
_entity_poly.entity_id
_entity_poly.type
_entity_poly.pdbx_seq_one_letter_code
_entity_poly.pdbx_strand_id
1 'polypeptide(L)'
;MYQPLSLNNAHPIRSLNPLTDYDLTTTHCLELHHFEVFCKKCSYKQEKYDAIKVDKPTQNSALQGISEQENFMIKVLFICHGNICRSPISEFVLKDMVEKLSIADKFDIASAATSTEEIWGGKGNPIYPPAKEVLRAHGIGKTAYTDFSGKRARQVTRQDYEYYDYLLCADTANVRNTMRITGPDYQDKIHLLLDYAGRYGQSIADPWYTGRFDETYRDVCQGCEGFLAYLRQGDRL
;
A
#
# COMPACT_ATOMS: atom_id res chain seq x y z
N MET A 1 23.52 34.24 -43.61
CA MET A 1 24.67 34.86 -42.91
C MET A 1 24.19 35.32 -41.55
N TYR A 2 24.41 34.54 -40.52
CA TYR A 2 24.35 34.97 -39.11
C TYR A 2 25.38 34.13 -38.34
N GLN A 3 26.38 34.82 -37.77
CA GLN A 3 27.43 34.22 -36.95
C GLN A 3 26.99 34.04 -35.50
N PRO A 4 27.54 33.06 -34.77
CA PRO A 4 27.23 32.81 -33.36
C PRO A 4 28.13 33.68 -32.45
N LEU A 5 27.52 34.19 -31.38
CA LEU A 5 28.20 34.85 -30.26
C LEU A 5 28.66 33.80 -29.22
N SER A 6 29.98 33.83 -28.98
CA SER A 6 30.63 33.11 -27.88
C SER A 6 30.50 33.92 -26.59
N LEU A 7 30.19 33.28 -25.48
CA LEU A 7 30.50 33.80 -24.13
C LEU A 7 30.99 32.65 -23.24
N ASN A 8 32.33 32.67 -23.05
CA ASN A 8 33.03 32.03 -21.95
C ASN A 8 32.69 32.74 -20.64
N ASN A 9 32.39 32.02 -19.58
CA ASN A 9 32.84 32.36 -18.22
C ASN A 9 32.69 31.13 -17.33
N ALA A 10 33.80 30.49 -17.10
CA ALA A 10 33.96 29.41 -16.11
C ALA A 10 34.41 30.10 -14.78
N HIS A 11 33.73 29.77 -13.67
CA HIS A 11 34.29 29.94 -12.34
C HIS A 11 34.40 28.58 -11.67
N PRO A 12 35.50 28.27 -10.96
CA PRO A 12 35.79 26.95 -10.44
C PRO A 12 35.10 26.72 -9.09
N ILE A 13 34.43 25.60 -8.98
CA ILE A 13 33.93 25.08 -7.69
C ILE A 13 35.05 24.29 -7.03
N ARG A 14 35.37 24.67 -5.81
CA ARG A 14 36.39 24.06 -4.95
C ARG A 14 36.02 22.62 -4.60
N SER A 15 36.98 21.74 -4.80
CA SER A 15 37.02 20.38 -4.27
C SER A 15 37.06 20.37 -2.73
N LEU A 16 36.22 19.56 -2.10
CA LEU A 16 36.44 19.05 -0.76
C LEU A 16 36.60 17.54 -0.84
N ASN A 17 37.77 17.09 -0.43
CA ASN A 17 38.23 15.71 -0.39
C ASN A 17 37.69 14.95 0.83
N PRO A 18 37.73 13.61 0.78
CA PRO A 18 37.03 12.71 1.68
C PRO A 18 37.86 12.37 2.93
N LEU A 19 37.19 12.10 4.02
CA LEU A 19 37.76 11.47 5.22
C LEU A 19 37.32 10.01 5.23
N THR A 20 38.24 9.13 4.88
CA THR A 20 38.97 8.07 5.57
C THR A 20 38.19 7.14 6.50
N ASP A 21 38.21 5.87 6.08
CA ASP A 21 38.38 4.63 6.83
C ASP A 21 37.71 4.50 8.22
N TYR A 22 36.75 3.56 8.31
CA TYR A 22 36.57 2.75 9.50
C TYR A 22 36.51 1.26 9.15
N ASP A 23 37.41 0.56 9.77
CA ASP A 23 37.80 -0.84 9.70
C ASP A 23 36.70 -1.77 10.23
N LEU A 24 36.47 -2.86 9.49
CA LEU A 24 35.59 -3.97 9.85
C LEU A 24 36.43 -5.08 10.46
N THR A 25 36.51 -5.17 11.77
CA THR A 25 36.69 -6.47 12.47
C THR A 25 36.28 -6.33 13.94
N THR A 26 35.24 -6.99 14.36
CA THR A 26 35.21 -8.01 15.42
C THR A 26 33.80 -8.34 15.86
N THR A 27 33.52 -9.61 15.79
CA THR A 27 32.45 -10.39 16.42
C THR A 27 32.26 -10.01 17.89
N HIS A 28 30.98 -9.77 18.35
CA HIS A 28 30.45 -10.45 19.54
C HIS A 28 28.96 -10.24 19.68
N CYS A 29 28.34 -11.35 20.02
CA CYS A 29 26.92 -11.54 20.38
C CYS A 29 26.58 -10.81 21.68
N LEU A 30 25.33 -10.40 21.82
CA LEU A 30 24.48 -10.33 23.01
C LEU A 30 23.81 -8.96 23.27
N GLU A 31 22.52 -9.13 23.53
CA GLU A 31 21.62 -8.28 24.33
C GLU A 31 20.82 -7.17 23.68
N LEU A 32 19.53 -7.48 23.64
CA LEU A 32 18.37 -6.61 23.52
C LEU A 32 18.46 -5.39 24.45
N HIS A 33 18.47 -4.18 23.92
CA HIS A 33 17.91 -3.02 24.61
C HIS A 33 17.47 -1.94 23.61
N HIS A 34 16.18 -1.60 23.70
CA HIS A 34 15.56 -0.33 23.41
C HIS A 34 16.21 0.58 22.34
N PHE A 35 15.63 0.61 21.14
CA PHE A 35 15.79 1.73 20.22
C PHE A 35 14.55 2.63 20.33
N GLU A 36 14.64 3.65 21.17
CA GLU A 36 13.78 4.82 21.11
C GLU A 36 14.17 5.67 19.91
N VAL A 37 13.41 5.59 18.83
CA VAL A 37 13.53 6.57 17.76
C VAL A 37 12.71 7.80 18.12
N PHE A 38 13.39 8.84 18.58
CA PHE A 38 12.81 10.15 18.88
C PHE A 38 12.41 10.84 17.57
N CYS A 39 11.15 10.77 17.18
CA CYS A 39 10.59 11.57 16.12
C CYS A 39 10.12 12.93 16.66
N LYS A 40 10.89 14.01 16.44
CA LYS A 40 10.63 15.39 16.90
C LYS A 40 9.39 16.07 16.29
N LYS A 41 8.44 15.33 15.71
CA LYS A 41 7.20 15.88 15.10
C LYS A 41 5.89 15.39 15.72
N CYS A 42 5.91 14.63 16.80
CA CYS A 42 4.70 14.10 17.45
C CYS A 42 4.31 14.78 18.79
N SER A 43 4.70 16.05 19.04
CA SER A 43 4.38 16.75 20.30
C SER A 43 2.96 17.31 20.41
N TYR A 44 2.06 17.03 19.47
CA TYR A 44 0.74 17.72 19.46
C TYR A 44 -0.49 16.86 19.76
N LYS A 45 -0.36 15.61 20.16
CA LYS A 45 -1.55 14.76 20.43
C LYS A 45 -1.62 14.09 21.81
N GLN A 46 -0.71 14.38 22.75
CA GLN A 46 -0.69 13.70 24.06
C GLN A 46 -1.61 14.32 25.14
N GLU A 47 -2.07 15.56 24.96
CA GLU A 47 -2.79 16.27 26.04
C GLU A 47 -4.32 16.01 26.14
N LYS A 48 -4.88 15.14 25.31
CA LYS A 48 -6.35 14.91 25.27
C LYS A 48 -6.84 13.61 25.91
N TYR A 49 -5.97 12.76 26.42
CA TYR A 49 -6.37 11.44 26.95
C TYR A 49 -6.31 11.29 28.47
N ASP A 50 -5.84 12.30 29.24
CA ASP A 50 -5.66 12.18 30.69
C ASP A 50 -6.88 12.60 31.55
N ALA A 51 -8.06 12.81 30.95
CA ALA A 51 -9.22 13.34 31.65
C ALA A 51 -10.42 12.38 31.84
N ILE A 52 -10.23 11.06 31.66
CA ILE A 52 -11.29 10.09 31.95
C ILE A 52 -10.81 9.15 33.08
N LYS A 53 -11.11 9.53 34.35
CA LYS A 53 -11.05 8.61 35.49
C LYS A 53 -12.20 7.64 35.37
N VAL A 54 -11.92 6.37 35.03
CA VAL A 54 -12.89 5.28 35.12
C VAL A 54 -12.71 4.61 36.47
N ASP A 55 -13.74 4.68 37.33
CA ASP A 55 -13.83 4.00 38.62
C ASP A 55 -13.76 2.48 38.42
N LYS A 56 -12.93 1.80 39.22
CA LYS A 56 -12.80 0.35 39.19
C LYS A 56 -14.08 -0.31 39.68
N PRO A 57 -14.72 -1.22 38.96
CA PRO A 57 -15.79 -2.04 39.54
C PRO A 57 -15.20 -3.15 40.41
N THR A 58 -15.80 -3.32 41.55
CA THR A 58 -15.58 -4.35 42.56
C THR A 58 -15.78 -5.77 41.96
N GLN A 59 -14.88 -6.68 42.38
CA GLN A 59 -14.96 -8.11 42.08
C GLN A 59 -16.24 -8.70 42.67
N ASN A 60 -17.07 -9.37 41.86
CA ASN A 60 -17.65 -10.69 42.09
C ASN A 60 -18.72 -10.99 41.04
N SER A 61 -18.41 -11.86 40.14
CA SER A 61 -19.29 -12.99 39.74
C SER A 61 -18.64 -13.75 38.57
N ALA A 62 -18.41 -15.03 38.79
CA ALA A 62 -18.02 -15.98 37.78
C ALA A 62 -19.13 -16.08 36.71
N LEU A 63 -18.86 -15.55 35.54
CA LEU A 63 -19.57 -15.91 34.33
C LEU A 63 -18.51 -16.26 33.27
N GLN A 64 -18.63 -17.50 32.78
CA GLN A 64 -17.86 -18.06 31.69
C GLN A 64 -17.87 -17.10 30.52
N GLY A 65 -16.73 -16.41 30.31
CA GLY A 65 -16.50 -15.59 29.12
C GLY A 65 -16.28 -16.52 27.92
N ILE A 66 -17.31 -16.70 27.10
CA ILE A 66 -17.11 -16.97 25.70
C ILE A 66 -16.39 -15.73 25.20
N SER A 67 -15.11 -15.84 24.91
CA SER A 67 -14.39 -14.83 24.14
C SER A 67 -15.01 -14.84 22.74
N GLU A 68 -15.98 -13.97 22.48
CA GLU A 68 -16.28 -13.53 21.15
C GLU A 68 -15.00 -12.86 20.64
N GLN A 69 -14.13 -13.63 19.99
CA GLN A 69 -13.15 -13.07 19.07
C GLN A 69 -14.01 -12.42 17.98
N GLU A 70 -14.23 -11.12 18.09
CA GLU A 70 -14.74 -10.34 16.98
C GLU A 70 -13.80 -10.64 15.82
N ASN A 71 -14.34 -11.35 14.82
CA ASN A 71 -13.61 -11.73 13.62
C ASN A 71 -13.40 -10.44 12.80
N PHE A 72 -12.35 -9.69 13.17
CA PHE A 72 -12.05 -8.40 12.58
C PHE A 72 -11.55 -8.61 11.15
N MET A 73 -12.39 -8.31 10.18
CA MET A 73 -12.08 -8.42 8.76
C MET A 73 -11.33 -7.17 8.27
N ILE A 74 -10.15 -7.35 7.73
CA ILE A 74 -9.32 -6.28 7.13
C ILE A 74 -9.80 -6.03 5.71
N LYS A 75 -10.29 -4.82 5.43
CA LYS A 75 -10.89 -4.44 4.16
C LYS A 75 -9.93 -3.58 3.34
N VAL A 76 -9.51 -4.07 2.19
CA VAL A 76 -8.47 -3.44 1.34
C VAL A 76 -8.99 -3.17 -0.06
N LEU A 77 -8.87 -1.93 -0.51
CA LEU A 77 -9.20 -1.53 -1.88
C LEU A 77 -7.95 -1.03 -2.61
N PHE A 78 -7.54 -1.75 -3.66
CA PHE A 78 -6.47 -1.29 -4.54
C PHE A 78 -7.00 -0.33 -5.61
N ILE A 79 -6.27 0.76 -5.87
CA ILE A 79 -6.73 1.82 -6.77
C ILE A 79 -5.66 2.15 -7.81
N CYS A 80 -6.07 2.18 -9.09
CA CYS A 80 -5.27 2.73 -10.17
C CYS A 80 -6.14 3.59 -11.11
N HIS A 81 -5.63 4.00 -12.27
CA HIS A 81 -6.39 4.83 -13.20
C HIS A 81 -7.60 4.09 -13.78
N GLY A 82 -7.40 2.99 -14.51
CA GLY A 82 -8.44 2.30 -15.28
C GLY A 82 -9.01 1.01 -14.66
N ASN A 83 -8.41 0.47 -13.59
CA ASN A 83 -8.79 -0.82 -12.96
C ASN A 83 -8.73 -2.03 -13.91
N ILE A 84 -7.80 -2.02 -14.86
CA ILE A 84 -7.57 -3.13 -15.80
C ILE A 84 -6.14 -3.69 -15.75
N CYS A 85 -5.16 -2.98 -15.16
CA CYS A 85 -3.77 -3.40 -15.06
C CYS A 85 -3.29 -3.42 -13.60
N ARG A 86 -2.77 -2.31 -13.06
CA ARG A 86 -2.06 -2.23 -11.76
C ARG A 86 -2.92 -2.69 -10.58
N SER A 87 -4.08 -2.10 -10.38
CA SER A 87 -4.93 -2.43 -9.22
C SER A 87 -5.49 -3.86 -9.26
N PRO A 88 -5.89 -4.46 -10.41
CA PRO A 88 -6.23 -5.88 -10.44
C PRO A 88 -5.02 -6.79 -10.17
N ILE A 89 -3.81 -6.45 -10.67
CA ILE A 89 -2.60 -7.21 -10.30
C ILE A 89 -2.42 -7.18 -8.78
N SER A 90 -2.54 -6.01 -8.14
CA SER A 90 -2.41 -5.86 -6.69
C SER A 90 -3.48 -6.66 -5.92
N GLU A 91 -4.74 -6.60 -6.36
CA GLU A 91 -5.84 -7.36 -5.77
C GLU A 91 -5.54 -8.85 -5.76
N PHE A 92 -5.17 -9.42 -6.90
CA PHE A 92 -5.00 -10.87 -7.00
C PHE A 92 -3.65 -11.36 -6.45
N VAL A 93 -2.61 -10.52 -6.41
CA VAL A 93 -1.36 -10.84 -5.71
C VAL A 93 -1.61 -10.90 -4.19
N LEU A 94 -2.31 -9.93 -3.60
CA LEU A 94 -2.60 -9.99 -2.16
C LEU A 94 -3.52 -11.15 -1.82
N LYS A 95 -4.56 -11.44 -2.65
CA LYS A 95 -5.41 -12.63 -2.48
C LYS A 95 -4.60 -13.92 -2.47
N ASP A 96 -3.67 -14.09 -3.40
CA ASP A 96 -2.79 -15.27 -3.46
C ASP A 96 -1.89 -15.37 -2.23
N MET A 97 -1.34 -14.25 -1.76
CA MET A 97 -0.48 -14.23 -0.57
C MET A 97 -1.26 -14.63 0.71
N VAL A 98 -2.45 -14.07 0.94
CA VAL A 98 -3.23 -14.39 2.14
C VAL A 98 -3.82 -15.81 2.10
N GLU A 99 -4.14 -16.32 0.92
CA GLU A 99 -4.56 -17.73 0.73
C GLU A 99 -3.43 -18.70 1.07
N LYS A 100 -2.20 -18.45 0.57
CA LYS A 100 -1.00 -19.22 0.90
C LYS A 100 -0.63 -19.18 2.39
N LEU A 101 -0.94 -18.07 3.05
CA LEU A 101 -0.75 -17.92 4.50
C LEU A 101 -1.90 -18.50 5.34
N SER A 102 -2.96 -19.01 4.70
CA SER A 102 -4.18 -19.54 5.37
C SER A 102 -4.89 -18.52 6.27
N ILE A 103 -4.91 -17.25 5.82
CA ILE A 103 -5.56 -16.12 6.50
C ILE A 103 -6.54 -15.37 5.58
N ALA A 104 -6.96 -15.99 4.49
CA ALA A 104 -7.85 -15.35 3.51
C ALA A 104 -9.22 -14.95 4.11
N ASP A 105 -9.68 -15.67 5.11
CA ASP A 105 -10.91 -15.40 5.86
C ASP A 105 -10.88 -14.11 6.68
N LYS A 106 -9.68 -13.57 6.93
CA LYS A 106 -9.50 -12.29 7.62
C LYS A 106 -9.54 -11.08 6.67
N PHE A 107 -9.68 -11.28 5.37
CA PHE A 107 -9.56 -10.21 4.39
C PHE A 107 -10.76 -10.08 3.45
N ASP A 108 -11.19 -8.84 3.21
CA ASP A 108 -12.01 -8.45 2.07
C ASP A 108 -11.16 -7.58 1.13
N ILE A 109 -10.82 -8.13 -0.05
CA ILE A 109 -9.87 -7.53 -0.98
C ILE A 109 -10.56 -7.27 -2.32
N ALA A 110 -10.53 -6.00 -2.77
CA ALA A 110 -11.06 -5.61 -4.07
C ALA A 110 -10.18 -4.57 -4.76
N SER A 111 -10.58 -4.15 -5.96
CA SER A 111 -9.93 -3.03 -6.65
C SER A 111 -10.92 -2.16 -7.43
N ALA A 112 -10.53 -0.90 -7.67
CA ALA A 112 -11.32 0.09 -8.37
C ALA A 112 -10.43 1.04 -9.20
N ALA A 113 -11.08 1.85 -10.05
CA ALA A 113 -10.49 2.88 -10.89
C ALA A 113 -10.73 4.28 -10.33
N THR A 114 -9.85 5.23 -10.64
CA THR A 114 -10.15 6.66 -10.51
C THR A 114 -10.82 7.23 -11.75
N SER A 115 -10.74 6.55 -12.91
CA SER A 115 -11.33 6.95 -14.19
C SER A 115 -12.52 6.06 -14.55
N THR A 116 -13.39 6.55 -15.42
CA THR A 116 -14.48 5.78 -16.05
C THR A 116 -14.15 5.35 -17.48
N GLU A 117 -12.93 5.60 -17.97
CA GLU A 117 -12.51 5.30 -19.35
C GLU A 117 -12.67 3.82 -19.73
N GLU A 118 -12.55 2.92 -18.74
CA GLU A 118 -12.71 1.49 -18.93
C GLU A 118 -14.13 0.98 -18.59
N ILE A 119 -15.13 1.90 -18.55
CA ILE A 119 -16.53 1.58 -18.21
C ILE A 119 -17.44 2.12 -19.29
N TRP A 120 -18.02 1.23 -20.11
CA TRP A 120 -18.88 1.56 -21.23
C TRP A 120 -20.30 1.03 -21.01
N GLY A 121 -21.32 1.89 -21.15
CA GLY A 121 -22.72 1.47 -20.98
C GLY A 121 -23.00 0.85 -19.59
N GLY A 122 -22.31 1.32 -18.56
CA GLY A 122 -22.43 0.77 -17.19
C GLY A 122 -21.70 -0.56 -16.96
N LYS A 123 -20.98 -1.09 -17.97
CA LYS A 123 -20.22 -2.36 -17.88
C LYS A 123 -18.74 -2.07 -17.98
N GLY A 124 -17.98 -2.51 -16.96
CA GLY A 124 -16.52 -2.40 -16.95
C GLY A 124 -15.82 -3.40 -17.86
N ASN A 125 -14.70 -2.98 -18.41
CA ASN A 125 -13.81 -3.86 -19.17
C ASN A 125 -13.18 -4.94 -18.28
N PRO A 126 -12.84 -6.12 -18.84
CA PRO A 126 -12.10 -7.14 -18.11
C PRO A 126 -10.66 -6.68 -17.87
N ILE A 127 -9.95 -7.39 -17.02
CA ILE A 127 -8.50 -7.23 -16.84
C ILE A 127 -7.82 -7.31 -18.22
N TYR A 128 -6.90 -6.39 -18.49
CA TYR A 128 -6.12 -6.34 -19.74
C TYR A 128 -5.35 -7.64 -19.98
N PRO A 129 -5.31 -8.19 -21.22
CA PRO A 129 -4.71 -9.50 -21.48
C PRO A 129 -3.29 -9.67 -20.91
N PRO A 130 -2.31 -8.75 -21.14
CA PRO A 130 -0.98 -8.88 -20.57
C PRO A 130 -0.95 -8.91 -19.03
N ALA A 131 -1.86 -8.19 -18.35
CA ALA A 131 -1.99 -8.27 -16.89
C ALA A 131 -2.49 -9.66 -16.43
N LYS A 132 -3.39 -10.30 -17.20
CA LYS A 132 -3.79 -11.68 -16.97
C LYS A 132 -2.65 -12.66 -17.18
N GLU A 133 -1.83 -12.42 -18.20
CA GLU A 133 -0.69 -13.28 -18.54
C GLU A 133 0.34 -13.28 -17.42
N VAL A 134 0.71 -12.11 -16.89
CA VAL A 134 1.67 -12.04 -15.78
C VAL A 134 1.13 -12.71 -14.52
N LEU A 135 -0.17 -12.56 -14.19
CA LEU A 135 -0.79 -13.27 -13.06
C LEU A 135 -0.71 -14.79 -13.24
N ARG A 136 -1.09 -15.30 -14.44
CA ARG A 136 -1.02 -16.73 -14.75
C ARG A 136 0.39 -17.30 -14.73
N ALA A 137 1.37 -16.54 -15.23
CA ALA A 137 2.79 -16.94 -15.22
C ALA A 137 3.30 -17.20 -13.79
N HIS A 138 2.76 -16.48 -12.82
CA HIS A 138 3.07 -16.64 -11.39
C HIS A 138 2.09 -17.60 -10.67
N GLY A 139 1.24 -18.31 -11.41
CA GLY A 139 0.34 -19.33 -10.87
C GLY A 139 -0.93 -18.81 -10.22
N ILE A 140 -1.21 -17.51 -10.32
CA ILE A 140 -2.40 -16.86 -9.76
C ILE A 140 -3.62 -17.09 -10.68
N GLY A 141 -4.81 -17.31 -10.09
CA GLY A 141 -6.05 -17.60 -10.81
C GLY A 141 -6.39 -19.09 -10.92
N LYS A 142 -5.75 -19.94 -10.10
CA LYS A 142 -5.99 -21.40 -10.08
C LYS A 142 -7.02 -21.86 -9.04
N THR A 143 -7.30 -21.04 -8.06
CA THR A 143 -8.27 -21.31 -6.98
C THR A 143 -9.53 -20.48 -7.17
N ALA A 144 -10.62 -20.86 -6.51
CA ALA A 144 -11.85 -20.07 -6.54
C ALA A 144 -11.65 -18.66 -5.95
N TYR A 145 -10.77 -18.51 -4.96
CA TYR A 145 -10.48 -17.25 -4.31
C TYR A 145 -9.65 -16.28 -5.18
N THR A 146 -8.76 -16.83 -6.00
CA THR A 146 -7.90 -16.07 -6.91
C THR A 146 -8.42 -16.02 -8.35
N ASP A 147 -9.59 -16.59 -8.65
CA ASP A 147 -10.18 -16.52 -9.99
C ASP A 147 -10.54 -15.09 -10.38
N PHE A 148 -9.88 -14.59 -11.40
CA PHE A 148 -10.09 -13.26 -11.95
C PHE A 148 -10.91 -13.23 -13.25
N SER A 149 -11.49 -14.34 -13.67
CA SER A 149 -12.24 -14.43 -14.93
C SER A 149 -13.44 -13.49 -14.98
N GLY A 150 -14.12 -13.32 -13.86
CA GLY A 150 -15.28 -12.46 -13.66
C GLY A 150 -14.95 -10.99 -13.36
N LYS A 151 -13.66 -10.65 -13.10
CA LYS A 151 -13.28 -9.28 -12.73
C LYS A 151 -13.57 -8.27 -13.83
N ARG A 152 -14.19 -7.15 -13.43
CA ARG A 152 -14.52 -6.02 -14.29
C ARG A 152 -14.08 -4.72 -13.64
N ALA A 153 -13.68 -3.75 -14.48
CA ALA A 153 -13.39 -2.40 -14.02
C ALA A 153 -14.61 -1.76 -13.38
N ARG A 154 -14.42 -1.07 -12.28
CA ARG A 154 -15.42 -0.22 -11.64
C ARG A 154 -14.75 1.05 -11.10
N GLN A 155 -15.49 2.14 -11.02
CA GLN A 155 -14.97 3.36 -10.40
C GLN A 155 -15.05 3.27 -8.87
N VAL A 156 -14.07 3.88 -8.20
CA VAL A 156 -14.12 4.10 -6.75
C VAL A 156 -15.24 5.09 -6.41
N THR A 157 -15.88 4.88 -5.26
CA THR A 157 -17.00 5.70 -4.78
C THR A 157 -16.74 6.20 -3.36
N ARG A 158 -17.58 7.15 -2.89
CA ARG A 158 -17.54 7.58 -1.50
C ARG A 158 -17.87 6.44 -0.53
N GLN A 159 -18.80 5.57 -0.91
CA GLN A 159 -19.14 4.38 -0.11
C GLN A 159 -17.94 3.43 0.06
N ASP A 160 -17.07 3.35 -0.96
CA ASP A 160 -15.82 2.57 -0.81
C ASP A 160 -14.92 3.16 0.28
N TYR A 161 -14.79 4.49 0.36
CA TYR A 161 -14.01 5.14 1.41
C TYR A 161 -14.58 4.86 2.81
N GLU A 162 -15.89 4.82 2.94
CA GLU A 162 -16.56 4.51 4.21
C GLU A 162 -16.41 3.02 4.58
N TYR A 163 -16.38 2.12 3.61
CA TYR A 163 -16.37 0.67 3.79
C TYR A 163 -14.98 0.07 4.01
N TYR A 164 -13.97 0.49 3.22
CA TYR A 164 -12.63 -0.08 3.28
C TYR A 164 -11.78 0.60 4.37
N ASP A 165 -10.90 -0.20 5.00
CA ASP A 165 -9.94 0.28 6.00
C ASP A 165 -8.70 0.88 5.34
N TYR A 166 -8.31 0.34 4.18
CA TYR A 166 -7.14 0.77 3.40
C TYR A 166 -7.50 0.97 1.92
N LEU A 167 -7.18 2.14 1.39
CA LEU A 167 -7.28 2.48 -0.03
C LEU A 167 -5.86 2.63 -0.59
N LEU A 168 -5.34 1.57 -1.22
CA LEU A 168 -3.94 1.48 -1.63
C LEU A 168 -3.79 1.86 -3.10
N CYS A 169 -3.22 3.03 -3.35
CA CYS A 169 -3.06 3.63 -4.67
C CYS A 169 -1.76 3.21 -5.35
N ALA A 170 -1.80 3.05 -6.67
CA ALA A 170 -0.63 2.70 -7.48
C ALA A 170 0.32 3.90 -7.68
N ASP A 171 -0.19 5.12 -7.73
CA ASP A 171 0.59 6.34 -7.94
C ASP A 171 -0.02 7.56 -7.24
N THR A 172 0.76 8.66 -7.20
CA THR A 172 0.34 9.92 -6.57
C THR A 172 -0.83 10.61 -7.29
N ALA A 173 -1.02 10.37 -8.59
CA ALA A 173 -2.20 10.86 -9.31
C ALA A 173 -3.46 10.13 -8.87
N ASN A 174 -3.34 8.82 -8.62
CA ASN A 174 -4.45 8.03 -8.07
C ASN A 174 -4.84 8.51 -6.66
N VAL A 175 -3.90 8.83 -5.78
CA VAL A 175 -4.17 9.41 -4.46
C VAL A 175 -5.01 10.70 -4.60
N ARG A 176 -4.53 11.67 -5.41
CA ARG A 176 -5.25 12.92 -5.63
C ARG A 176 -6.64 12.73 -6.24
N ASN A 177 -6.76 11.83 -7.22
CA ASN A 177 -8.02 11.58 -7.90
C ASN A 177 -9.00 10.82 -7.00
N THR A 178 -8.53 9.91 -6.17
CA THR A 178 -9.36 9.24 -5.16
C THR A 178 -9.97 10.28 -4.22
N MET A 179 -9.18 11.19 -3.65
CA MET A 179 -9.69 12.26 -2.77
C MET A 179 -10.69 13.20 -3.48
N ARG A 180 -10.56 13.42 -4.81
CA ARG A 180 -11.54 14.21 -5.56
C ARG A 180 -12.90 13.52 -5.65
N ILE A 181 -12.90 12.18 -5.68
CA ILE A 181 -14.13 11.36 -5.82
C ILE A 181 -14.75 11.09 -4.46
N THR A 182 -13.94 10.70 -3.48
CA THR A 182 -14.39 10.25 -2.16
C THR A 182 -14.55 11.37 -1.15
N GLY A 183 -13.91 12.51 -1.38
CA GLY A 183 -13.74 13.60 -0.43
C GLY A 183 -12.39 13.55 0.30
N PRO A 184 -12.15 14.49 1.23
CA PRO A 184 -10.91 14.55 2.00
C PRO A 184 -10.68 13.29 2.84
N ASP A 185 -9.42 12.89 2.97
CA ASP A 185 -9.00 11.71 3.74
C ASP A 185 -8.84 12.04 5.23
N TYR A 186 -9.96 12.18 5.93
CA TYR A 186 -9.96 12.49 7.38
C TYR A 186 -9.53 11.31 8.27
N GLN A 187 -9.53 10.09 7.74
CA GLN A 187 -9.25 8.87 8.50
C GLN A 187 -7.88 8.26 8.16
N ASP A 188 -7.10 8.97 7.32
CA ASP A 188 -5.76 8.53 6.89
C ASP A 188 -5.77 7.11 6.31
N LYS A 189 -6.69 6.85 5.36
CA LYS A 189 -6.88 5.54 4.71
C LYS A 189 -6.23 5.42 3.34
N ILE A 190 -5.89 6.57 2.69
CA ILE A 190 -5.44 6.60 1.30
C ILE A 190 -3.91 6.71 1.23
N HIS A 191 -3.25 5.61 0.88
CA HIS A 191 -1.80 5.52 0.85
C HIS A 191 -1.28 5.03 -0.50
N LEU A 192 0.01 5.27 -0.77
CA LEU A 192 0.70 4.58 -1.84
C LEU A 192 1.06 3.15 -1.41
N LEU A 193 0.84 2.17 -2.28
CA LEU A 193 1.17 0.78 -1.97
C LEU A 193 2.66 0.62 -1.64
N LEU A 194 3.54 1.31 -2.37
CA LEU A 194 5.00 1.20 -2.18
C LEU A 194 5.53 1.86 -0.89
N ASP A 195 4.74 2.71 -0.22
CA ASP A 195 5.12 3.28 1.08
C ASP A 195 5.31 2.16 2.13
N TYR A 196 4.50 1.10 2.05
CA TYR A 196 4.64 -0.07 2.91
C TYR A 196 5.90 -0.91 2.65
N ALA A 197 6.49 -0.80 1.45
CA ALA A 197 7.78 -1.41 1.12
C ALA A 197 8.99 -0.51 1.47
N GLY A 198 8.78 0.59 2.22
CA GLY A 198 9.82 1.57 2.53
C GLY A 198 10.22 2.45 1.34
N ARG A 199 9.48 2.40 0.24
CA ARG A 199 9.71 3.18 -0.99
C ARG A 199 8.79 4.41 -1.00
N TYR A 200 8.95 5.27 -0.02
CA TYR A 200 8.06 6.41 0.26
C TYR A 200 7.93 7.36 -0.92
N GLY A 201 6.67 7.68 -1.26
CA GLY A 201 6.33 8.59 -2.36
C GLY A 201 6.60 8.02 -3.75
N GLN A 202 7.08 6.78 -3.88
CA GLN A 202 7.29 6.15 -5.18
C GLN A 202 5.99 5.57 -5.73
N SER A 203 5.89 5.65 -7.06
CA SER A 203 4.73 5.15 -7.80
C SER A 203 5.06 3.85 -8.52
N ILE A 204 4.12 2.94 -8.58
CA ILE A 204 4.18 1.78 -9.49
C ILE A 204 4.02 2.28 -10.92
N ALA A 205 5.04 2.05 -11.75
CA ALA A 205 5.01 2.45 -13.15
C ALA A 205 3.81 1.85 -13.89
N ASP A 206 3.18 2.66 -14.77
CA ASP A 206 2.03 2.18 -15.52
C ASP A 206 2.48 1.29 -16.68
N PRO A 207 2.17 -0.01 -16.67
CA PRO A 207 2.57 -0.95 -17.71
C PRO A 207 1.84 -0.72 -19.02
N TRP A 208 0.74 0.03 -19.04
CA TRP A 208 0.06 0.45 -20.26
C TRP A 208 0.98 1.24 -21.17
N TYR A 209 1.82 2.14 -20.60
CA TYR A 209 2.78 2.95 -21.36
C TYR A 209 4.14 2.28 -21.54
N THR A 210 4.58 1.50 -20.55
CA THR A 210 5.93 0.92 -20.55
C THR A 210 6.00 -0.47 -21.17
N GLY A 211 4.90 -1.20 -21.24
CA GLY A 211 4.85 -2.62 -21.60
C GLY A 211 5.47 -3.57 -20.57
N ARG A 212 6.00 -3.04 -19.44
CA ARG A 212 6.80 -3.81 -18.46
C ARG A 212 5.94 -4.37 -17.32
N PHE A 213 5.07 -5.33 -17.65
CA PHE A 213 4.17 -5.96 -16.68
C PHE A 213 4.91 -6.71 -15.56
N ASP A 214 6.07 -7.29 -15.85
CA ASP A 214 6.90 -7.99 -14.84
C ASP A 214 7.46 -7.04 -13.79
N GLU A 215 7.79 -5.80 -14.16
CA GLU A 215 8.21 -4.78 -13.18
C GLU A 215 7.05 -4.36 -12.29
N THR A 216 5.89 -4.11 -12.91
CA THR A 216 4.66 -3.83 -12.16
C THR A 216 4.35 -4.95 -11.17
N TYR A 217 4.45 -6.21 -11.60
CA TYR A 217 4.21 -7.36 -10.73
C TYR A 217 5.19 -7.40 -9.54
N ARG A 218 6.50 -7.18 -9.79
CA ARG A 218 7.51 -7.13 -8.71
C ARG A 218 7.26 -6.00 -7.72
N ASP A 219 6.94 -4.80 -8.21
CA ASP A 219 6.61 -3.65 -7.35
C ASP A 219 5.37 -3.95 -6.48
N VAL A 220 4.34 -4.55 -7.08
CA VAL A 220 3.13 -4.96 -6.37
C VAL A 220 3.45 -6.00 -5.29
N CYS A 221 4.27 -7.02 -5.61
CA CYS A 221 4.67 -8.02 -4.61
C CYS A 221 5.37 -7.37 -3.41
N GLN A 222 6.35 -6.49 -3.66
CA GLN A 222 7.06 -5.77 -2.59
C GLN A 222 6.09 -4.94 -1.73
N GLY A 223 5.17 -4.22 -2.36
CA GLY A 223 4.17 -3.42 -1.65
C GLY A 223 3.22 -4.27 -0.80
N CYS A 224 2.73 -5.39 -1.34
CA CYS A 224 1.84 -6.32 -0.61
C CYS A 224 2.56 -7.02 0.55
N GLU A 225 3.82 -7.46 0.36
CA GLU A 225 4.66 -8.02 1.43
C GLU A 225 4.88 -7.02 2.55
N GLY A 226 5.23 -5.78 2.21
CA GLY A 226 5.39 -4.70 3.18
C GLY A 226 4.10 -4.37 3.92
N PHE A 227 2.96 -4.37 3.23
CA PHE A 227 1.65 -4.16 3.84
C PHE A 227 1.28 -5.28 4.82
N LEU A 228 1.51 -6.55 4.47
CA LEU A 228 1.30 -7.67 5.39
C LEU A 228 2.24 -7.61 6.61
N ALA A 229 3.49 -7.18 6.42
CA ALA A 229 4.42 -6.96 7.52
C ALA A 229 3.94 -5.83 8.46
N TYR A 230 3.44 -4.73 7.90
CA TYR A 230 2.85 -3.62 8.66
C TYR A 230 1.66 -4.08 9.51
N LEU A 231 0.74 -4.88 8.94
CA LEU A 231 -0.41 -5.41 9.67
C LEU A 231 -0.01 -6.31 10.84
N ARG A 232 1.04 -7.14 10.66
CA ARG A 232 1.58 -7.99 11.73
C ARG A 232 2.21 -7.18 12.87
N GLN A 233 2.93 -6.11 12.55
CA GLN A 233 3.53 -5.23 13.56
C GLN A 233 2.48 -4.47 14.38
N GLY A 234 1.31 -4.23 13.81
CA GLY A 234 0.18 -3.57 14.47
C GLY A 234 -0.79 -4.53 15.16
N ASP A 235 -0.42 -5.80 15.36
CA ASP A 235 -1.28 -6.85 15.96
C ASP A 235 -2.66 -6.98 15.29
N ARG A 236 -2.71 -6.78 13.95
CA ARG A 236 -3.95 -6.89 13.16
C ARG A 236 -4.07 -8.23 12.41
N LEU A 237 -3.03 -9.09 12.49
CA LEU A 237 -2.98 -10.39 11.82
C LEU A 237 -2.70 -11.54 12.78
#